data_b664f355f5f3b7084455a1a2e61107ec
#
_entry.id   b664f355f5f3b7084455a1a2e61107ec
#
_cell.length_a   1.000
_cell.length_b   1.000
_cell.length_c   1.000
_cell.angle_alpha   90.00
_cell.angle_beta   90.00
_cell.angle_gamma   90.00
#
_symmetry.space_group_name_H-M   'P 1'
#
loop_
_entity.id
_entity.type
_entity.pdbx_description
1 polymer ?
#
loop_
_entity_poly.entity_id
_entity_poly.type
_entity_poly.pdbx_seq_one_letter_code
_entity_poly.pdbx_strand_id
1 'polypeptide(L)'
;MTSTGKGLAPFVGLQPFRREDVARFHGRDDEIRELTERWQDNRLTVLHGPPGVGKTSLVAAGVLPRLDLSRFDVLPVGGVKPPPFVPSAVIPEGGDPHVFGLLASWSPYENPIRFAGLTISSYLRWHHWSPDHRPIMAVLDQADEVFTAFRRPSRGHAQLLDQLSDALAASEDDLPLRLLVVVGDEQLESLRRHDGLRAHLARGASFRLGPLSRKAALEACRRPLEAAGHVFEPGADETFAERLRGERAAPAATVEPLHLQLACTALWDSVRDRSAPIGAGDLVDVDDVLGSFTHRMVHEVARDHFRGDTDKLLALLRPIARQDDTCEELPQPVAQALTERHVLRASEKCRYEMPKRLVEPFLRRAAGVPAPMVADRLAVATAALHKGWFDVAERYARDEIGQRPDNRARARAESLLGDLAYLRDDVDSALEHYRTAARHYDATPGSEQIVATHLTAIGTILLDRGAYQDAVTQLESAARRSREPAIRTELAWALWYVGRESGAVDVLDSAMRQSGERPEILRARGEILSDLARPERALSDLRKVEPHEQPSTQAAYALALALSGDVRKAVEAVPRLDVDSDAATLLRAARVMKEAGRDSEASRLACRARDSRGRRPLPPQLTAAADRLIGTA
;
A
#
# COMPACT_ATOMS: atom_id res chain seq x y z
N MET A 1 19.39 13.18 -39.94
CA MET A 1 17.96 13.54 -39.87
C MET A 1 17.57 13.51 -38.40
N THR A 2 17.49 14.68 -37.80
CA THR A 2 17.29 14.94 -36.39
C THR A 2 15.85 14.62 -36.00
N SER A 3 15.67 13.66 -35.09
CA SER A 3 14.40 13.39 -34.42
C SER A 3 14.01 14.64 -33.62
N THR A 4 13.01 15.35 -34.11
CA THR A 4 12.36 16.43 -33.37
C THR A 4 11.72 15.88 -32.12
N GLY A 5 12.33 16.16 -30.96
CA GLY A 5 11.79 15.82 -29.65
C GLY A 5 10.39 16.40 -29.51
N LYS A 6 9.38 15.55 -29.31
CA LYS A 6 8.09 15.98 -28.74
C LYS A 6 8.40 16.49 -27.33
N GLY A 7 8.46 17.82 -27.14
CA GLY A 7 8.58 18.44 -25.83
C GLY A 7 7.48 17.89 -24.93
N LEU A 8 7.83 17.54 -23.69
CA LEU A 8 6.84 17.13 -22.67
C LEU A 8 5.76 18.23 -22.58
N ALA A 9 4.49 17.80 -22.48
CA ALA A 9 3.39 18.72 -22.24
C ALA A 9 3.63 19.51 -20.95
N PRO A 10 3.39 20.82 -20.91
CA PRO A 10 3.67 21.66 -19.74
C PRO A 10 2.81 21.31 -18.51
N PHE A 11 1.67 20.67 -18.72
CA PHE A 11 0.72 20.28 -17.68
C PHE A 11 0.53 18.77 -17.62
N VAL A 12 0.28 18.24 -16.41
CA VAL A 12 0.11 16.81 -16.16
C VAL A 12 -1.36 16.35 -16.15
N GLY A 13 -2.31 17.30 -16.20
CA GLY A 13 -3.74 17.02 -16.17
C GLY A 13 -4.20 16.44 -14.82
N LEU A 14 -4.90 15.31 -14.86
CA LEU A 14 -5.44 14.63 -13.67
C LEU A 14 -4.39 13.85 -12.88
N GLN A 15 -3.20 13.65 -13.43
CA GLN A 15 -2.15 12.90 -12.75
C GLN A 15 -1.48 13.76 -11.68
N PRO A 16 -1.09 13.19 -10.53
CA PRO A 16 -0.26 13.93 -9.60
C PRO A 16 1.12 14.19 -10.23
N PHE A 17 1.69 15.35 -9.92
CA PHE A 17 3.08 15.66 -10.27
C PHE A 17 4.00 14.67 -9.56
N ARG A 18 4.98 14.14 -10.28
CA ARG A 18 6.00 13.21 -9.80
C ARG A 18 7.33 13.93 -9.59
N ARG A 19 8.33 13.22 -9.07
CA ARG A 19 9.67 13.78 -8.84
C ARG A 19 10.32 14.33 -10.11
N GLU A 20 10.09 13.70 -11.26
CA GLU A 20 10.57 14.14 -12.57
C GLU A 20 9.88 15.43 -13.07
N ASP A 21 8.78 15.81 -12.48
CA ASP A 21 7.98 16.98 -12.87
C ASP A 21 8.36 18.26 -12.11
N VAL A 22 9.42 18.24 -11.29
CA VAL A 22 9.83 19.37 -10.45
C VAL A 22 9.94 20.69 -11.22
N ALA A 23 10.41 20.65 -12.46
CA ALA A 23 10.55 21.83 -13.32
C ALA A 23 9.20 22.41 -13.81
N ARG A 24 8.10 21.68 -13.64
CA ARG A 24 6.74 22.07 -14.01
C ARG A 24 5.86 22.38 -12.80
N PHE A 25 6.36 22.16 -11.57
CA PHE A 25 5.63 22.34 -10.32
C PHE A 25 5.92 23.71 -9.71
N HIS A 26 4.97 24.65 -9.80
CA HIS A 26 5.11 26.04 -9.38
C HIS A 26 3.94 26.52 -8.52
N GLY A 27 4.12 27.64 -7.82
CA GLY A 27 3.09 28.33 -7.06
C GLY A 27 2.87 27.75 -5.66
N ARG A 28 3.83 26.98 -5.12
CA ARG A 28 3.78 26.37 -3.77
C ARG A 28 5.09 26.53 -2.98
N ASP A 29 5.89 27.53 -3.32
CA ASP A 29 7.24 27.67 -2.76
C ASP A 29 7.23 27.91 -1.24
N ASP A 30 6.25 28.67 -0.72
CA ASP A 30 6.10 28.93 0.71
C ASP A 30 5.66 27.66 1.46
N GLU A 31 4.66 26.94 0.92
CA GLU A 31 4.17 25.69 1.51
C GLU A 31 5.25 24.58 1.48
N ILE A 32 6.05 24.55 0.41
CA ILE A 32 7.18 23.60 0.31
C ILE A 32 8.20 23.87 1.42
N ARG A 33 8.62 25.15 1.60
CA ARG A 33 9.58 25.54 2.63
C ARG A 33 9.06 25.19 4.01
N GLU A 34 7.85 25.62 4.34
CA GLU A 34 7.25 25.42 5.66
C GLU A 34 7.04 23.93 5.99
N LEU A 35 6.56 23.14 5.03
CA LEU A 35 6.39 21.69 5.23
C LEU A 35 7.73 20.98 5.40
N THR A 36 8.75 21.39 4.62
CA THR A 36 10.09 20.82 4.71
C THR A 36 10.70 21.05 6.09
N GLU A 37 10.65 22.29 6.60
CA GLU A 37 11.14 22.64 7.93
C GLU A 37 10.41 21.84 9.02
N ARG A 38 9.07 21.81 8.99
CA ARG A 38 8.28 21.04 9.97
C ARG A 38 8.63 19.55 9.96
N TRP A 39 8.81 18.96 8.78
CA TRP A 39 9.13 17.54 8.66
C TRP A 39 10.54 17.20 9.15
N GLN A 40 11.50 18.10 8.92
CA GLN A 40 12.86 17.93 9.45
C GLN A 40 12.92 18.04 10.98
N ASP A 41 12.07 18.87 11.58
CA ASP A 41 12.09 19.16 13.02
C ASP A 41 11.30 18.16 13.87
N ASN A 42 10.35 17.40 13.26
CA ASN A 42 9.44 16.54 14.02
C ASN A 42 9.57 15.08 13.61
N ARG A 43 9.44 14.17 14.57
CA ARG A 43 9.38 12.72 14.31
C ARG A 43 8.14 12.32 13.51
N LEU A 44 7.00 12.96 13.79
CA LEU A 44 5.76 12.78 13.07
C LEU A 44 5.25 14.14 12.58
N THR A 45 5.09 14.28 11.29
CA THR A 45 4.44 15.43 10.65
C THR A 45 3.22 14.97 9.87
N VAL A 46 2.12 15.72 9.93
CA VAL A 46 0.88 15.40 9.24
C VAL A 46 0.56 16.49 8.24
N LEU A 47 0.56 16.12 6.95
CA LEU A 47 0.05 16.95 5.86
C LEU A 47 -1.42 16.58 5.62
N HIS A 48 -2.33 17.54 5.81
CA HIS A 48 -3.75 17.29 5.58
C HIS A 48 -4.39 18.39 4.71
N GLY A 49 -5.57 18.10 4.19
CA GLY A 49 -6.31 19.04 3.36
C GLY A 49 -7.33 18.33 2.47
N PRO A 50 -8.21 19.09 1.79
CA PRO A 50 -9.29 18.52 0.99
C PRO A 50 -8.75 17.67 -0.18
N PRO A 51 -9.57 16.75 -0.73
CA PRO A 51 -9.25 16.01 -1.95
C PRO A 51 -8.95 16.98 -3.12
N GLY A 52 -7.98 16.63 -3.97
CA GLY A 52 -7.64 17.43 -5.16
C GLY A 52 -6.81 18.71 -4.91
N VAL A 53 -6.48 19.02 -3.64
CA VAL A 53 -5.69 20.22 -3.29
C VAL A 53 -4.19 20.11 -3.65
N GLY A 54 -3.74 18.91 -4.06
CA GLY A 54 -2.37 18.68 -4.51
C GLY A 54 -1.39 18.22 -3.44
N LYS A 55 -1.86 17.53 -2.36
CA LYS A 55 -1.00 16.99 -1.29
C LYS A 55 0.12 16.09 -1.82
N THR A 56 -0.24 15.05 -2.59
CA THR A 56 0.72 14.12 -3.22
C THR A 56 1.73 14.86 -4.10
N SER A 57 1.26 15.80 -4.92
CA SER A 57 2.12 16.61 -5.81
C SER A 57 3.08 17.50 -5.03
N LEU A 58 2.61 18.11 -3.92
CA LEU A 58 3.46 18.93 -3.05
C LEU A 58 4.60 18.12 -2.47
N VAL A 59 4.32 16.91 -2.02
CA VAL A 59 5.36 16.00 -1.49
C VAL A 59 6.30 15.54 -2.60
N ALA A 60 5.76 14.95 -3.67
CA ALA A 60 6.56 14.27 -4.70
C ALA A 60 7.40 15.23 -5.56
N ALA A 61 6.81 16.33 -6.02
CA ALA A 61 7.48 17.30 -6.89
C ALA A 61 7.97 18.56 -6.16
N GLY A 62 7.43 18.85 -4.99
CA GLY A 62 7.81 20.02 -4.20
C GLY A 62 8.88 19.73 -3.16
N VAL A 63 8.57 18.91 -2.16
CA VAL A 63 9.39 18.72 -0.96
C VAL A 63 10.54 17.73 -1.20
N LEU A 64 10.25 16.52 -1.68
CA LEU A 64 11.25 15.45 -1.82
C LEU A 64 12.46 15.84 -2.68
N PRO A 65 12.31 16.56 -3.83
CA PRO A 65 13.47 16.96 -4.64
C PRO A 65 14.38 18.00 -3.97
N ARG A 66 13.90 18.68 -2.93
CA ARG A 66 14.64 19.74 -2.21
C ARG A 66 15.31 19.26 -0.93
N LEU A 67 15.09 18.00 -0.53
CA LEU A 67 15.79 17.40 0.59
C LEU A 67 17.28 17.17 0.27
N ASP A 68 18.14 17.51 1.19
CA ASP A 68 19.58 17.29 1.08
C ASP A 68 19.91 15.80 1.36
N LEU A 69 20.17 15.05 0.30
CA LEU A 69 20.51 13.62 0.38
C LEU A 69 21.85 13.33 1.08
N SER A 70 22.67 14.35 1.32
CA SER A 70 23.89 14.18 2.13
C SER A 70 23.57 14.15 3.63
N ARG A 71 22.47 14.77 4.05
CA ARG A 71 22.03 14.88 5.44
C ARG A 71 20.94 13.87 5.81
N PHE A 72 20.15 13.42 4.85
CA PHE A 72 18.98 12.58 5.06
C PHE A 72 19.01 11.34 4.19
N ASP A 73 18.51 10.24 4.72
CA ASP A 73 18.16 9.05 3.97
C ASP A 73 16.68 9.13 3.58
N VAL A 74 16.40 9.30 2.29
CA VAL A 74 15.06 9.65 1.81
C VAL A 74 14.43 8.45 1.10
N LEU A 75 13.36 7.91 1.68
CA LEU A 75 12.58 6.83 1.08
C LEU A 75 11.70 7.32 -0.07
N PRO A 76 11.40 6.45 -1.04
CA PRO A 76 10.32 6.70 -1.99
C PRO A 76 8.99 6.99 -1.29
N VAL A 77 8.04 7.61 -1.99
CA VAL A 77 6.69 7.85 -1.44
C VAL A 77 6.02 6.51 -1.17
N GLY A 78 5.67 6.26 0.09
CA GLY A 78 5.02 5.05 0.53
C GLY A 78 3.51 5.10 0.33
N GLY A 79 2.92 3.98 -0.06
CA GLY A 79 1.48 3.75 -0.13
C GLY A 79 1.10 2.43 0.50
N VAL A 80 -0.11 2.30 1.01
CA VAL A 80 -0.57 1.12 1.75
C VAL A 80 -1.10 -0.01 0.86
N LYS A 81 -1.22 0.22 -0.44
CA LYS A 81 -1.75 -0.77 -1.38
C LYS A 81 -0.69 -1.81 -1.72
N PRO A 82 -1.02 -3.11 -1.59
CA PRO A 82 -0.12 -4.16 -2.09
C PRO A 82 0.22 -3.97 -3.56
N PRO A 83 1.44 -4.33 -3.98
CA PRO A 83 1.83 -4.25 -5.39
C PRO A 83 0.92 -5.11 -6.27
N PRO A 84 0.53 -4.65 -7.47
CA PRO A 84 -0.16 -5.48 -8.44
C PRO A 84 0.72 -6.69 -8.79
N PHE A 85 0.11 -7.84 -9.07
CA PHE A 85 0.75 -9.12 -9.42
C PHE A 85 1.34 -9.94 -8.27
N VAL A 86 1.20 -9.51 -7.02
CA VAL A 86 1.56 -10.32 -5.86
C VAL A 86 0.27 -10.91 -5.29
N PRO A 87 0.08 -12.26 -5.38
CA PRO A 87 -1.08 -12.91 -4.79
C PRO A 87 -1.16 -12.69 -3.29
N SER A 88 -2.36 -12.44 -2.77
CA SER A 88 -2.58 -12.17 -1.34
C SER A 88 -2.10 -13.30 -0.43
N ALA A 89 -2.11 -14.53 -0.94
CA ALA A 89 -1.61 -15.71 -0.24
C ALA A 89 -0.09 -15.74 0.02
N VAL A 90 0.67 -14.82 -0.59
CA VAL A 90 2.12 -14.66 -0.31
C VAL A 90 2.37 -14.00 1.04
N ILE A 91 1.39 -13.22 1.54
CA ILE A 91 1.51 -12.56 2.84
C ILE A 91 1.29 -13.62 3.94
N PRO A 92 2.26 -13.82 4.85
CA PRO A 92 2.14 -14.82 5.91
C PRO A 92 0.92 -14.59 6.80
N GLU A 93 0.47 -15.64 7.46
CA GLU A 93 -0.60 -15.54 8.45
C GLU A 93 -0.21 -14.55 9.57
N GLY A 94 -1.12 -13.65 9.92
CA GLY A 94 -0.85 -12.55 10.85
C GLY A 94 -0.09 -11.38 10.25
N GLY A 95 0.35 -11.46 8.98
CA GLY A 95 0.94 -10.35 8.25
C GLY A 95 -0.13 -9.33 7.84
N ASP A 96 0.22 -8.06 7.91
CA ASP A 96 -0.66 -6.96 7.51
C ASP A 96 -0.44 -6.61 6.03
N PRO A 97 -1.46 -6.72 5.15
CA PRO A 97 -1.34 -6.34 3.74
C PRO A 97 -0.94 -4.87 3.54
N HIS A 98 -1.34 -3.98 4.44
CA HIS A 98 -1.00 -2.55 4.36
C HIS A 98 0.46 -2.30 4.74
N VAL A 99 0.99 -3.00 5.75
CA VAL A 99 2.43 -3.00 6.05
C VAL A 99 3.21 -3.51 4.86
N PHE A 100 2.81 -4.65 4.30
CA PHE A 100 3.44 -5.21 3.11
C PHE A 100 3.42 -4.24 1.92
N GLY A 101 2.28 -3.59 1.66
CA GLY A 101 2.13 -2.56 0.63
C GLY A 101 3.06 -1.37 0.85
N LEU A 102 3.14 -0.90 2.09
CA LEU A 102 4.01 0.21 2.47
C LEU A 102 5.49 -0.13 2.26
N LEU A 103 5.96 -1.27 2.76
CA LEU A 103 7.34 -1.69 2.60
C LEU A 103 7.73 -1.90 1.13
N ALA A 104 6.84 -2.51 0.34
CA ALA A 104 7.05 -2.69 -1.08
C ALA A 104 7.10 -1.35 -1.85
N SER A 105 6.30 -0.35 -1.45
CA SER A 105 6.33 0.98 -2.06
C SER A 105 7.57 1.79 -1.69
N TRP A 106 8.15 1.58 -0.51
CA TRP A 106 9.43 2.15 -0.13
C TRP A 106 10.63 1.51 -0.85
N SER A 107 10.45 0.32 -1.44
CA SER A 107 11.47 -0.37 -2.24
C SER A 107 10.96 -0.80 -3.61
N PRO A 108 10.59 0.14 -4.50
CA PRO A 108 9.90 -0.15 -5.77
C PRO A 108 10.74 -0.93 -6.79
N TYR A 109 12.05 -1.02 -6.59
CA TYR A 109 12.98 -1.73 -7.46
C TYR A 109 13.36 -3.12 -6.94
N GLU A 110 12.84 -3.51 -5.76
CA GLU A 110 13.07 -4.83 -5.18
C GLU A 110 11.86 -5.75 -5.39
N ASN A 111 12.10 -7.05 -5.29
CA ASN A 111 11.00 -8.00 -5.38
C ASN A 111 10.12 -7.89 -4.11
N PRO A 112 8.83 -7.57 -4.23
CA PRO A 112 7.95 -7.37 -3.08
C PRO A 112 7.88 -8.57 -2.13
N ILE A 113 8.01 -9.79 -2.62
CA ILE A 113 7.95 -11.00 -1.78
C ILE A 113 8.99 -11.01 -0.64
N ARG A 114 10.05 -10.23 -0.77
CA ARG A 114 11.11 -10.08 0.26
C ARG A 114 10.60 -9.39 1.52
N PHE A 115 9.54 -8.62 1.42
CA PHE A 115 8.96 -7.85 2.52
C PHE A 115 7.82 -8.59 3.22
N ALA A 116 7.46 -9.78 2.71
CA ALA A 116 6.43 -10.61 3.33
C ALA A 116 6.82 -10.97 4.77
N GLY A 117 5.98 -10.57 5.72
CA GLY A 117 6.19 -10.84 7.14
C GLY A 117 7.27 -10.00 7.84
N LEU A 118 7.84 -8.96 7.19
CA LEU A 118 8.65 -7.97 7.88
C LEU A 118 7.79 -6.96 8.60
N THR A 119 8.27 -6.47 9.75
CA THR A 119 7.71 -5.29 10.41
C THR A 119 8.35 -4.02 9.86
N ILE A 120 7.71 -2.87 10.10
CA ILE A 120 8.24 -1.56 9.69
C ILE A 120 9.61 -1.31 10.36
N SER A 121 9.73 -1.56 11.65
CA SER A 121 10.98 -1.34 12.38
C SER A 121 12.11 -2.22 11.88
N SER A 122 11.85 -3.52 11.65
CA SER A 122 12.84 -4.45 11.07
C SER A 122 13.30 -4.01 9.68
N TYR A 123 12.35 -3.61 8.84
CA TYR A 123 12.65 -3.11 7.50
C TYR A 123 13.55 -1.87 7.55
N LEU A 124 13.19 -0.87 8.35
CA LEU A 124 13.93 0.38 8.45
C LEU A 124 15.36 0.15 9.00
N ARG A 125 15.52 -0.68 10.03
CA ARG A 125 16.85 -1.02 10.56
C ARG A 125 17.71 -1.75 9.53
N TRP A 126 17.12 -2.64 8.76
CA TRP A 126 17.86 -3.44 7.80
C TRP A 126 18.22 -2.69 6.51
N HIS A 127 17.27 -1.91 5.95
CA HIS A 127 17.47 -1.20 4.68
C HIS A 127 18.24 0.11 4.82
N HIS A 128 18.05 0.80 5.95
CA HIS A 128 18.49 2.18 6.13
C HIS A 128 19.49 2.35 7.28
N TRP A 129 20.11 1.23 7.69
CA TRP A 129 21.19 1.33 8.65
C TRP A 129 22.41 2.02 8.01
N SER A 130 22.63 3.28 8.37
CA SER A 130 23.79 4.07 7.96
C SER A 130 24.75 4.20 9.15
N PRO A 131 26.04 3.96 8.96
CA PRO A 131 27.03 4.22 10.00
C PRO A 131 27.02 5.67 10.52
N ASP A 132 26.56 6.59 9.68
CA ASP A 132 26.50 8.03 9.98
C ASP A 132 25.21 8.44 10.71
N HIS A 133 24.32 7.51 11.08
CA HIS A 133 23.03 7.74 11.77
C HIS A 133 22.18 8.86 11.15
N ARG A 134 22.16 8.95 9.81
CA ARG A 134 21.36 9.98 9.12
C ARG A 134 19.87 9.75 9.37
N PRO A 135 19.09 10.82 9.65
CA PRO A 135 17.65 10.68 9.79
C PRO A 135 16.97 10.12 8.53
N ILE A 136 16.08 9.15 8.74
CA ILE A 136 15.29 8.52 7.68
C ILE A 136 14.05 9.37 7.44
N MET A 137 13.91 9.90 6.23
CA MET A 137 12.76 10.69 5.79
C MET A 137 11.78 9.77 5.06
N ALA A 138 10.71 9.37 5.73
CA ALA A 138 9.71 8.46 5.20
C ALA A 138 8.36 9.16 4.98
N VAL A 139 7.68 8.85 3.88
CA VAL A 139 6.34 9.35 3.56
C VAL A 139 5.35 8.20 3.54
N LEU A 140 4.19 8.40 4.17
CA LEU A 140 3.00 7.58 4.01
C LEU A 140 1.93 8.43 3.33
N ASP A 141 1.72 8.22 2.03
CA ASP A 141 0.70 8.93 1.25
C ASP A 141 -0.57 8.09 1.08
N GLN A 142 -1.70 8.75 0.88
CA GLN A 142 -3.01 8.12 0.74
C GLN A 142 -3.39 7.23 1.95
N ALA A 143 -3.00 7.65 3.15
CA ALA A 143 -3.32 6.93 4.37
C ALA A 143 -4.82 6.95 4.74
N ASP A 144 -5.64 7.68 3.98
CA ASP A 144 -7.10 7.79 4.18
C ASP A 144 -7.77 6.41 4.28
N GLU A 145 -7.31 5.44 3.48
CA GLU A 145 -7.86 4.08 3.45
C GLU A 145 -7.69 3.36 4.79
N VAL A 146 -6.55 3.57 5.45
CA VAL A 146 -6.27 2.98 6.76
C VAL A 146 -7.22 3.53 7.83
N PHE A 147 -7.50 4.83 7.79
CA PHE A 147 -8.33 5.50 8.79
C PHE A 147 -9.84 5.32 8.54
N THR A 148 -10.28 5.13 7.31
CA THR A 148 -11.70 4.86 7.00
C THR A 148 -12.14 3.48 7.45
N ALA A 149 -11.25 2.51 7.47
CA ALA A 149 -11.53 1.16 7.93
C ALA A 149 -11.75 1.05 9.45
N PHE A 150 -11.39 2.05 10.26
CA PHE A 150 -11.73 2.11 11.69
C PHE A 150 -13.24 2.05 11.98
N ARG A 151 -14.11 2.33 11.01
CA ARG A 151 -15.55 2.14 11.16
C ARG A 151 -16.00 0.68 11.05
N ARG A 152 -15.12 -0.22 10.55
CA ARG A 152 -15.26 -1.69 10.57
C ARG A 152 -13.89 -2.27 10.89
N PRO A 153 -13.59 -2.59 12.16
CA PRO A 153 -12.27 -3.07 12.54
C PRO A 153 -11.99 -4.42 11.88
N SER A 154 -11.24 -4.41 10.79
CA SER A 154 -10.49 -5.58 10.36
C SER A 154 -9.16 -5.58 11.13
N ARG A 155 -8.72 -6.75 11.59
CA ARG A 155 -7.51 -6.92 12.44
C ARG A 155 -6.25 -6.26 11.85
N GLY A 156 -6.14 -6.14 10.51
CA GLY A 156 -4.96 -5.60 9.83
C GLY A 156 -4.71 -4.10 9.99
N HIS A 157 -5.77 -3.27 10.03
CA HIS A 157 -5.59 -1.80 10.05
C HIS A 157 -5.00 -1.26 11.36
N ALA A 158 -5.32 -1.88 12.49
CA ALA A 158 -4.74 -1.52 13.77
C ALA A 158 -3.23 -1.81 13.77
N GLN A 159 -2.82 -2.89 13.16
CA GLN A 159 -1.44 -3.38 13.16
C GLN A 159 -0.48 -2.42 12.42
N LEU A 160 -0.87 -1.82 11.28
CA LEU A 160 -0.06 -0.81 10.60
C LEU A 160 0.22 0.40 11.49
N LEU A 161 -0.83 0.95 12.13
CA LEU A 161 -0.70 2.14 12.98
C LEU A 161 0.11 1.86 14.25
N ASP A 162 -0.07 0.66 14.83
CA ASP A 162 0.72 0.21 15.98
C ASP A 162 2.20 0.07 15.58
N GLN A 163 2.53 -0.55 14.45
CA GLN A 163 3.91 -0.68 13.96
C GLN A 163 4.55 0.67 13.61
N LEU A 164 3.79 1.63 13.06
CA LEU A 164 4.28 3.00 12.86
C LEU A 164 4.56 3.70 14.19
N SER A 165 3.67 3.50 15.17
CA SER A 165 3.86 4.03 16.52
C SER A 165 5.10 3.45 17.19
N ASP A 166 5.32 2.14 17.10
CA ASP A 166 6.51 1.46 17.64
C ASP A 166 7.80 1.95 16.99
N ALA A 167 7.79 2.14 15.66
CA ALA A 167 8.93 2.69 14.94
C ALA A 167 9.25 4.14 15.36
N LEU A 168 8.22 4.96 15.63
CA LEU A 168 8.38 6.33 16.14
C LEU A 168 8.78 6.36 17.61
N ALA A 169 8.44 5.36 18.41
CA ALA A 169 8.80 5.25 19.82
C ALA A 169 10.26 4.82 20.03
N ALA A 170 10.93 4.23 19.02
CA ALA A 170 12.35 3.90 19.08
C ALA A 170 13.21 5.14 19.36
N SER A 171 14.36 4.97 20.01
CA SER A 171 15.26 6.11 20.29
C SER A 171 15.80 6.72 19.00
N GLU A 172 16.22 7.99 19.04
CA GLU A 172 16.86 8.67 17.92
C GLU A 172 18.19 7.99 17.50
N ASP A 173 18.88 7.39 18.46
CA ASP A 173 20.14 6.68 18.20
C ASP A 173 19.92 5.30 17.56
N ASP A 174 18.75 4.66 17.84
CA ASP A 174 18.40 3.35 17.28
C ASP A 174 17.70 3.48 15.93
N LEU A 175 16.70 4.36 15.82
CA LEU A 175 15.92 4.58 14.60
C LEU A 175 15.54 6.06 14.43
N PRO A 176 16.39 6.88 13.76
CA PRO A 176 16.15 8.31 13.57
C PRO A 176 15.08 8.59 12.49
N LEU A 177 13.86 8.08 12.70
CA LEU A 177 12.75 8.20 11.76
C LEU A 177 12.08 9.58 11.83
N ARG A 178 11.84 10.18 10.67
CA ARG A 178 11.00 11.35 10.43
C ARG A 178 9.87 10.95 9.48
N LEU A 179 8.67 10.73 9.99
CA LEU A 179 7.53 10.26 9.23
C LEU A 179 6.63 11.43 8.83
N LEU A 180 6.32 11.55 7.54
CA LEU A 180 5.30 12.44 7.00
C LEU A 180 4.07 11.62 6.60
N VAL A 181 2.95 11.82 7.28
CA VAL A 181 1.66 11.17 6.97
C VAL A 181 0.78 12.15 6.19
N VAL A 182 0.27 11.71 5.04
CA VAL A 182 -0.59 12.51 4.16
C VAL A 182 -2.01 11.97 4.20
N VAL A 183 -2.96 12.80 4.66
CA VAL A 183 -4.37 12.42 4.87
C VAL A 183 -5.33 13.50 4.39
N GLY A 184 -6.62 13.17 4.30
CA GLY A 184 -7.70 14.15 4.19
C GLY A 184 -7.99 14.87 5.52
N ASP A 185 -8.67 16.01 5.45
CA ASP A 185 -9.07 16.76 6.66
C ASP A 185 -9.89 15.90 7.64
N GLU A 186 -10.69 14.95 7.10
CA GLU A 186 -11.59 14.08 7.87
C GLU A 186 -10.85 13.03 8.71
N GLN A 187 -9.68 12.58 8.24
CA GLN A 187 -8.90 11.53 8.88
C GLN A 187 -7.97 12.06 9.96
N LEU A 188 -7.71 13.37 9.99
CA LEU A 188 -6.84 13.99 11.00
C LEU A 188 -7.30 13.67 12.42
N GLU A 189 -8.61 13.71 12.67
CA GLU A 189 -9.16 13.42 14.01
C GLU A 189 -9.02 11.93 14.36
N SER A 190 -9.16 11.04 13.38
CA SER A 190 -8.94 9.60 13.56
C SER A 190 -7.47 9.29 13.92
N LEU A 191 -6.54 9.97 13.27
CA LEU A 191 -5.10 9.88 13.60
C LEU A 191 -4.83 10.37 15.02
N ARG A 192 -5.45 11.48 15.45
CA ARG A 192 -5.31 12.02 16.81
C ARG A 192 -5.88 11.12 17.90
N ARG A 193 -6.85 10.24 17.56
CA ARG A 193 -7.44 9.26 18.50
C ARG A 193 -6.57 8.05 18.72
N HIS A 194 -5.59 7.79 17.85
CA HIS A 194 -4.64 6.69 18.04
C HIS A 194 -3.60 7.10 19.07
N ASP A 195 -3.65 6.51 20.26
CA ASP A 195 -2.84 6.95 21.41
C ASP A 195 -1.33 6.95 21.13
N GLY A 196 -0.83 5.94 20.46
CA GLY A 196 0.59 5.82 20.11
C GLY A 196 1.05 6.92 19.16
N LEU A 197 0.31 7.20 18.08
CA LEU A 197 0.67 8.28 17.13
C LEU A 197 0.48 9.66 17.73
N ARG A 198 -0.57 9.85 18.55
CA ARG A 198 -0.83 11.10 19.26
C ARG A 198 0.34 11.54 20.13
N ALA A 199 1.03 10.59 20.76
CA ALA A 199 2.20 10.86 21.60
C ALA A 199 3.36 11.54 20.82
N HIS A 200 3.47 11.28 19.52
CA HIS A 200 4.50 11.82 18.63
C HIS A 200 4.04 13.06 17.86
N LEU A 201 2.76 13.43 17.91
CA LEU A 201 2.22 14.59 17.21
C LEU A 201 2.43 15.87 18.05
N ALA A 202 3.59 16.49 17.86
CA ALA A 202 3.94 17.74 18.54
C ALA A 202 2.99 18.90 18.15
N ARG A 203 2.90 19.95 19.00
CA ARG A 203 2.23 21.19 18.65
C ARG A 203 2.90 21.81 17.42
N GLY A 204 2.11 22.06 16.34
CA GLY A 204 2.62 22.61 15.09
C GLY A 204 3.13 21.58 14.09
N ALA A 205 3.15 20.30 14.41
CA ALA A 205 3.55 19.23 13.48
C ALA A 205 2.48 18.91 12.41
N SER A 206 1.28 19.48 12.47
CA SER A 206 0.28 19.36 11.41
C SER A 206 0.35 20.57 10.48
N PHE A 207 0.28 20.31 9.18
CA PHE A 207 0.28 21.31 8.12
C PHE A 207 -0.96 21.14 7.24
N ARG A 208 -1.81 22.15 7.19
CA ARG A 208 -3.01 22.14 6.37
C ARG A 208 -2.73 22.77 5.00
N LEU A 209 -2.87 21.99 3.94
CA LEU A 209 -2.75 22.49 2.57
C LEU A 209 -4.11 22.99 2.08
N GLY A 210 -4.17 24.27 1.70
CA GLY A 210 -5.34 24.90 1.11
C GLY A 210 -5.26 25.00 -0.42
N PRO A 211 -6.34 25.47 -1.08
CA PRO A 211 -6.33 25.84 -2.50
C PRO A 211 -5.28 26.93 -2.80
N LEU A 212 -4.94 27.10 -4.07
CA LEU A 212 -3.98 28.13 -4.52
C LEU A 212 -4.54 29.54 -4.35
N SER A 213 -3.70 30.46 -3.86
CA SER A 213 -3.99 31.87 -3.96
C SER A 213 -4.01 32.31 -5.45
N ARG A 214 -4.61 33.47 -5.76
CA ARG A 214 -4.59 34.02 -7.13
C ARG A 214 -3.17 34.12 -7.69
N LYS A 215 -2.22 34.61 -6.89
CA LYS A 215 -0.81 34.74 -7.28
C LYS A 215 -0.20 33.38 -7.59
N ALA A 216 -0.40 32.42 -6.71
CA ALA A 216 0.11 31.06 -6.87
C ALA A 216 -0.49 30.36 -8.10
N ALA A 217 -1.78 30.56 -8.37
CA ALA A 217 -2.43 30.01 -9.58
C ALA A 217 -1.86 30.60 -10.87
N LEU A 218 -1.60 31.91 -10.90
CA LEU A 218 -0.95 32.58 -12.03
C LEU A 218 0.47 32.03 -12.26
N GLU A 219 1.27 31.86 -11.21
CA GLU A 219 2.60 31.26 -11.31
C GLU A 219 2.55 29.82 -11.82
N ALA A 220 1.62 29.01 -11.29
CA ALA A 220 1.43 27.62 -11.69
C ALA A 220 0.92 27.45 -13.13
N CYS A 221 0.32 28.50 -13.72
CA CYS A 221 -0.11 28.53 -15.12
C CYS A 221 0.99 29.08 -16.05
N ARG A 222 1.59 30.21 -15.71
CA ARG A 222 2.57 30.95 -16.57
C ARG A 222 3.87 30.19 -16.73
N ARG A 223 4.51 29.79 -15.62
CA ARG A 223 5.87 29.24 -15.65
C ARG A 223 6.02 27.95 -16.45
N PRO A 224 5.10 26.97 -16.38
CA PRO A 224 5.19 25.80 -17.26
C PRO A 224 5.05 26.13 -18.74
N LEU A 225 4.21 27.12 -19.10
CA LEU A 225 4.07 27.61 -20.49
C LEU A 225 5.33 28.31 -20.95
N GLU A 226 5.89 29.24 -20.15
CA GLU A 226 7.14 29.94 -20.45
C GLU A 226 8.30 28.95 -20.66
N ALA A 227 8.40 27.91 -19.81
CA ALA A 227 9.38 26.85 -19.98
C ALA A 227 9.18 26.03 -21.27
N ALA A 228 7.94 25.96 -21.77
CA ALA A 228 7.60 25.34 -23.06
C ALA A 228 7.75 26.30 -24.26
N GLY A 229 8.20 27.53 -24.03
CA GLY A 229 8.39 28.56 -25.07
C GLY A 229 7.13 29.34 -25.43
N HIS A 230 6.10 29.31 -24.58
CA HIS A 230 4.82 30.02 -24.83
C HIS A 230 4.57 31.08 -23.76
N VAL A 231 3.96 32.19 -24.15
CA VAL A 231 3.61 33.29 -23.25
C VAL A 231 2.16 33.68 -23.47
N PHE A 232 1.53 34.22 -22.45
CA PHE A 232 0.24 34.86 -22.56
C PHE A 232 0.42 36.29 -23.12
N GLU A 233 -0.56 36.76 -23.87
CA GLU A 233 -0.72 38.20 -24.11
C GLU A 233 -0.98 38.93 -22.78
N PRO A 234 -0.61 40.22 -22.67
CA PRO A 234 -0.86 40.99 -21.46
C PRO A 234 -2.34 40.93 -21.00
N GLY A 235 -2.61 40.46 -19.78
CA GLY A 235 -3.94 40.37 -19.21
C GLY A 235 -4.74 39.11 -19.58
N ALA A 236 -4.29 38.28 -20.53
CA ALA A 236 -4.98 37.06 -20.90
C ALA A 236 -4.93 36.00 -19.79
N ASP A 237 -3.79 35.85 -19.12
CA ASP A 237 -3.59 34.97 -17.98
C ASP A 237 -4.38 35.40 -16.73
N GLU A 238 -4.50 36.72 -16.49
CA GLU A 238 -5.36 37.22 -15.41
C GLU A 238 -6.83 36.93 -15.69
N THR A 239 -7.26 37.10 -16.94
CA THR A 239 -8.60 36.75 -17.41
C THR A 239 -8.86 35.24 -17.23
N PHE A 240 -7.88 34.41 -17.56
CA PHE A 240 -7.97 32.95 -17.37
C PHE A 240 -8.09 32.57 -15.90
N ALA A 241 -7.28 33.18 -15.03
CA ALA A 241 -7.36 32.97 -13.58
C ALA A 241 -8.72 33.41 -13.01
N GLU A 242 -9.30 34.50 -13.48
CA GLU A 242 -10.64 34.95 -13.07
C GLU A 242 -11.73 33.95 -13.52
N ARG A 243 -11.66 33.40 -14.74
CA ARG A 243 -12.58 32.35 -15.21
C ARG A 243 -12.49 31.09 -14.34
N LEU A 244 -11.29 30.72 -13.86
CA LEU A 244 -11.09 29.59 -12.94
C LEU A 244 -11.76 29.82 -11.58
N ARG A 245 -11.80 31.06 -11.10
CA ARG A 245 -12.46 31.43 -9.84
C ARG A 245 -13.98 31.37 -9.92
N GLY A 246 -14.58 31.68 -11.06
CA GLY A 246 -16.03 31.78 -11.29
C GLY A 246 -16.66 33.07 -10.74
N GLU A 247 -17.88 33.37 -11.18
CA GLU A 247 -18.56 34.66 -11.00
C GLU A 247 -18.95 35.03 -9.56
N ARG A 248 -19.01 34.05 -8.63
CA ARG A 248 -19.44 34.25 -7.23
C ARG A 248 -18.27 34.13 -6.24
N ALA A 249 -17.19 34.81 -6.53
CA ALA A 249 -16.01 34.71 -5.68
C ALA A 249 -16.16 35.51 -4.37
N ALA A 250 -16.01 34.82 -3.24
CA ALA A 250 -15.76 35.48 -1.94
C ALA A 250 -14.45 36.32 -2.00
N PRO A 251 -14.26 37.33 -1.10
CA PRO A 251 -13.05 38.18 -1.12
C PRO A 251 -11.71 37.42 -1.03
N ALA A 252 -11.72 36.21 -0.46
CA ALA A 252 -10.57 35.29 -0.36
C ALA A 252 -10.60 34.20 -1.44
N ALA A 253 -10.95 34.55 -2.69
CA ALA A 253 -11.17 33.58 -3.74
C ALA A 253 -9.87 32.87 -4.14
N THR A 254 -9.88 31.59 -3.91
CA THR A 254 -8.79 30.64 -4.22
C THR A 254 -9.13 29.80 -5.43
N VAL A 255 -8.11 29.21 -6.06
CA VAL A 255 -8.23 28.32 -7.21
C VAL A 255 -7.89 26.89 -6.79
N GLU A 256 -8.79 25.96 -7.05
CA GLU A 256 -8.53 24.53 -6.81
C GLU A 256 -7.47 24.03 -7.82
N PRO A 257 -6.35 23.43 -7.37
CA PRO A 257 -5.28 22.97 -8.26
C PRO A 257 -5.75 22.00 -9.34
N LEU A 258 -6.71 21.11 -9.01
CA LEU A 258 -7.29 20.17 -9.97
C LEU A 258 -7.99 20.91 -11.12
N HIS A 259 -8.80 21.93 -10.80
CA HIS A 259 -9.49 22.74 -11.82
C HIS A 259 -8.51 23.50 -12.69
N LEU A 260 -7.44 24.04 -12.09
CA LEU A 260 -6.35 24.68 -12.82
C LEU A 260 -5.70 23.71 -13.81
N GLN A 261 -5.32 22.49 -13.36
CA GLN A 261 -4.67 21.50 -14.22
C GLN A 261 -5.57 21.06 -15.38
N LEU A 262 -6.87 20.84 -15.11
CA LEU A 262 -7.84 20.50 -16.16
C LEU A 262 -7.94 21.60 -17.22
N ALA A 263 -8.12 22.84 -16.78
CA ALA A 263 -8.28 23.97 -17.69
C ALA A 263 -6.98 24.29 -18.44
N CYS A 264 -5.82 24.23 -17.79
CA CYS A 264 -4.53 24.43 -18.43
C CYS A 264 -4.21 23.35 -19.47
N THR A 265 -4.55 22.08 -19.17
CA THR A 265 -4.40 20.98 -20.15
C THR A 265 -5.31 21.20 -21.36
N ALA A 266 -6.57 21.54 -21.13
CA ALA A 266 -7.51 21.83 -22.22
C ALA A 266 -7.07 23.05 -23.06
N LEU A 267 -6.56 24.10 -22.41
CA LEU A 267 -5.98 25.26 -23.10
C LEU A 267 -4.80 24.84 -23.98
N TRP A 268 -3.84 24.08 -23.44
CA TRP A 268 -2.69 23.57 -24.17
C TRP A 268 -3.09 22.73 -25.40
N ASP A 269 -4.11 21.89 -25.24
CA ASP A 269 -4.62 21.02 -26.32
C ASP A 269 -5.38 21.81 -27.39
N SER A 270 -5.96 22.98 -27.05
CA SER A 270 -6.72 23.84 -27.97
C SER A 270 -5.84 24.78 -28.80
N VAL A 271 -4.65 25.15 -28.30
CA VAL A 271 -3.74 26.07 -29.01
C VAL A 271 -3.17 25.38 -30.25
N ARG A 272 -3.61 25.87 -31.42
CA ARG A 272 -3.21 25.36 -32.76
C ARG A 272 -1.87 25.91 -33.23
N ASP A 273 -1.66 27.23 -33.06
CA ASP A 273 -0.42 27.91 -33.40
C ASP A 273 0.44 28.11 -32.14
N ARG A 274 1.42 27.25 -32.01
CA ARG A 274 2.35 27.25 -30.86
C ARG A 274 3.46 28.31 -30.99
N SER A 275 3.46 29.11 -32.03
CA SER A 275 4.43 30.21 -32.26
C SER A 275 3.90 31.57 -31.81
N ALA A 276 2.58 31.71 -31.67
CA ALA A 276 1.93 32.94 -31.24
C ALA A 276 1.69 33.01 -29.74
N PRO A 277 1.69 34.17 -29.08
CA PRO A 277 1.24 34.34 -27.71
C PRO A 277 -0.23 33.96 -27.56
N ILE A 278 -0.58 33.41 -26.40
CA ILE A 278 -1.95 32.98 -26.05
C ILE A 278 -2.78 34.22 -25.72
N GLY A 279 -3.71 34.56 -26.59
CA GLY A 279 -4.60 35.70 -26.41
C GLY A 279 -5.91 35.36 -25.70
N ALA A 280 -6.71 36.38 -25.37
CA ALA A 280 -8.01 36.21 -24.74
C ALA A 280 -9.00 35.37 -25.57
N GLY A 281 -8.82 35.34 -26.91
CA GLY A 281 -9.63 34.53 -27.84
C GLY A 281 -9.29 33.04 -27.83
N ASP A 282 -8.09 32.67 -27.38
CA ASP A 282 -7.63 31.29 -27.31
C ASP A 282 -8.03 30.59 -25.99
N LEU A 283 -8.53 31.38 -25.03
CA LEU A 283 -8.89 30.87 -23.70
C LEU A 283 -10.11 29.95 -23.78
N VAL A 284 -9.95 28.76 -23.24
CA VAL A 284 -11.02 27.76 -23.13
C VAL A 284 -12.16 28.24 -22.22
N ASP A 285 -13.36 27.75 -22.49
CA ASP A 285 -14.47 27.84 -21.53
C ASP A 285 -14.24 26.88 -20.38
N VAL A 286 -13.88 27.44 -19.23
CA VAL A 286 -13.57 26.66 -18.01
C VAL A 286 -14.80 25.89 -17.52
N ASP A 287 -16.01 26.45 -17.66
CA ASP A 287 -17.24 25.77 -17.24
C ASP A 287 -17.52 24.55 -18.11
N ASP A 288 -17.28 24.64 -19.41
CA ASP A 288 -17.44 23.51 -20.31
C ASP A 288 -16.39 22.40 -20.04
N VAL A 289 -15.16 22.78 -19.74
CA VAL A 289 -14.10 21.84 -19.33
C VAL A 289 -14.49 21.12 -18.04
N LEU A 290 -14.91 21.83 -17.00
CA LEU A 290 -15.30 21.25 -15.71
C LEU A 290 -16.59 20.42 -15.81
N GLY A 291 -17.56 20.86 -16.61
CA GLY A 291 -18.78 20.10 -16.88
C GLY A 291 -18.50 18.78 -17.61
N SER A 292 -17.60 18.81 -18.60
CA SER A 292 -17.14 17.62 -19.33
C SER A 292 -16.42 16.64 -18.41
N PHE A 293 -15.56 17.15 -17.54
CA PHE A 293 -14.86 16.37 -16.54
C PHE A 293 -15.86 15.68 -15.59
N THR A 294 -16.74 16.47 -14.97
CA THR A 294 -17.72 15.96 -13.99
C THR A 294 -18.63 14.90 -14.60
N HIS A 295 -19.14 15.16 -15.80
CA HIS A 295 -20.01 14.21 -16.52
C HIS A 295 -19.28 12.90 -16.81
N ARG A 296 -18.03 12.95 -17.27
CA ARG A 296 -17.22 11.75 -17.51
C ARG A 296 -17.03 10.94 -16.24
N MET A 297 -16.67 11.57 -15.11
CA MET A 297 -16.48 10.89 -13.83
C MET A 297 -17.78 10.24 -13.33
N VAL A 298 -18.90 10.94 -13.46
CA VAL A 298 -20.22 10.39 -13.12
C VAL A 298 -20.56 9.18 -13.99
N HIS A 299 -20.27 9.25 -15.30
CA HIS A 299 -20.49 8.12 -16.21
C HIS A 299 -19.63 6.90 -15.85
N GLU A 300 -18.36 7.11 -15.47
CA GLU A 300 -17.49 6.02 -14.99
C GLU A 300 -18.05 5.36 -13.73
N VAL A 301 -18.48 6.15 -12.74
CA VAL A 301 -19.09 5.63 -11.51
C VAL A 301 -20.43 4.91 -11.80
N ALA A 302 -21.24 5.45 -12.71
CA ALA A 302 -22.48 4.79 -13.13
C ALA A 302 -22.19 3.41 -13.78
N ARG A 303 -21.16 3.34 -14.62
CA ARG A 303 -20.73 2.07 -15.21
C ARG A 303 -20.30 1.08 -14.14
N ASP A 304 -19.56 1.54 -13.13
CA ASP A 304 -19.00 0.70 -12.07
C ASP A 304 -20.07 0.18 -11.10
N HIS A 305 -21.06 1.02 -10.73
CA HIS A 305 -22.01 0.76 -9.65
C HIS A 305 -23.46 0.61 -10.10
N PHE A 306 -23.85 1.10 -11.29
CA PHE A 306 -25.22 1.14 -11.80
C PHE A 306 -25.38 0.43 -13.15
N ARG A 307 -24.46 -0.46 -13.52
CA ARG A 307 -24.48 -1.19 -14.82
C ARG A 307 -24.53 -0.25 -16.03
N GLY A 308 -23.96 0.95 -15.91
CA GLY A 308 -23.96 1.96 -16.97
C GLY A 308 -25.17 2.88 -16.97
N ASP A 309 -26.14 2.70 -16.07
CA ASP A 309 -27.31 3.59 -15.93
C ASP A 309 -26.88 4.93 -15.31
N THR A 310 -26.42 5.83 -16.17
CA THR A 310 -25.97 7.18 -15.78
C THR A 310 -27.13 8.04 -15.30
N ASP A 311 -28.34 7.85 -15.85
CA ASP A 311 -29.52 8.66 -15.50
C ASP A 311 -29.92 8.43 -14.04
N LYS A 312 -29.82 7.18 -13.58
CA LYS A 312 -30.07 6.84 -12.17
C LYS A 312 -29.12 7.54 -11.23
N LEU A 313 -27.81 7.56 -11.55
CA LEU A 313 -26.82 8.26 -10.74
C LEU A 313 -27.00 9.79 -10.82
N LEU A 314 -27.31 10.35 -11.98
CA LEU A 314 -27.63 11.76 -12.14
C LEU A 314 -28.84 12.18 -11.31
N ALA A 315 -29.88 11.34 -11.23
CA ALA A 315 -31.05 11.58 -10.40
C ALA A 315 -30.68 11.69 -8.91
N LEU A 316 -29.78 10.83 -8.42
CA LEU A 316 -29.26 10.88 -7.04
C LEU A 316 -28.34 12.09 -6.76
N LEU A 317 -27.60 12.57 -7.78
CA LEU A 317 -26.66 13.68 -7.62
C LEU A 317 -27.31 15.07 -7.74
N ARG A 318 -28.43 15.19 -8.45
CA ARG A 318 -29.15 16.46 -8.64
C ARG A 318 -29.57 17.13 -7.32
N PRO A 319 -30.17 16.43 -6.35
CA PRO A 319 -30.50 17.02 -5.04
C PRO A 319 -29.24 17.49 -4.30
N ILE A 320 -28.15 16.70 -4.32
CA ILE A 320 -26.89 17.06 -3.69
C ILE A 320 -26.29 18.32 -4.32
N ALA A 321 -26.32 18.43 -5.67
CA ALA A 321 -25.84 19.61 -6.37
C ALA A 321 -26.67 20.87 -6.07
N ARG A 322 -27.98 20.71 -5.82
CA ARG A 322 -28.90 21.81 -5.45
C ARG A 322 -28.89 22.13 -3.97
N GLN A 323 -28.25 21.29 -3.14
CA GLN A 323 -28.27 21.38 -1.68
C GLN A 323 -29.69 21.26 -1.10
N ASP A 324 -30.51 20.40 -1.69
CA ASP A 324 -31.85 20.10 -1.22
C ASP A 324 -31.80 19.20 0.03
N ASP A 325 -32.57 19.53 1.08
CA ASP A 325 -32.63 18.75 2.34
C ASP A 325 -33.26 17.36 2.21
N THR A 326 -33.80 17.02 1.03
CA THR A 326 -34.51 15.77 0.73
C THR A 326 -33.65 14.73 0.00
N CYS A 327 -32.35 14.68 0.28
CA CYS A 327 -31.44 13.73 -0.39
C CYS A 327 -31.75 12.29 0.01
N GLU A 328 -32.05 11.41 -0.95
CA GLU A 328 -31.85 9.98 -0.77
C GLU A 328 -30.39 9.70 -0.45
N GLU A 329 -30.11 8.84 0.53
CA GLU A 329 -28.74 8.51 0.89
C GLU A 329 -28.04 7.83 -0.29
N LEU A 330 -26.98 8.46 -0.80
CA LEU A 330 -26.06 7.80 -1.73
C LEU A 330 -25.47 6.55 -1.06
N PRO A 331 -25.49 5.39 -1.75
CA PRO A 331 -24.77 4.21 -1.25
C PRO A 331 -23.31 4.57 -0.95
N GLN A 332 -22.81 4.19 0.22
CA GLN A 332 -21.46 4.56 0.66
C GLN A 332 -20.35 4.26 -0.37
N PRO A 333 -20.35 3.11 -1.10
CA PRO A 333 -19.34 2.85 -2.14
C PRO A 333 -19.40 3.86 -3.30
N VAL A 334 -20.61 4.31 -3.66
CA VAL A 334 -20.82 5.29 -4.73
C VAL A 334 -20.33 6.68 -4.30
N ALA A 335 -20.70 7.09 -3.09
CA ALA A 335 -20.25 8.35 -2.54
C ALA A 335 -18.72 8.41 -2.42
N GLN A 336 -18.10 7.34 -1.97
CA GLN A 336 -16.65 7.21 -1.91
C GLN A 336 -16.01 7.28 -3.31
N ALA A 337 -16.55 6.54 -4.29
CA ALA A 337 -16.06 6.56 -5.66
C ALA A 337 -16.13 7.95 -6.31
N LEU A 338 -17.17 8.73 -6.00
CA LEU A 338 -17.33 10.11 -6.46
C LEU A 338 -16.39 11.08 -5.73
N THR A 339 -16.14 10.85 -4.45
CA THR A 339 -15.17 11.65 -3.66
C THR A 339 -13.74 11.44 -4.15
N GLU A 340 -13.35 10.21 -4.43
CA GLU A 340 -12.04 9.88 -4.98
C GLU A 340 -11.82 10.44 -6.38
N ARG A 341 -12.89 10.60 -7.17
CA ARG A 341 -12.89 11.25 -8.48
C ARG A 341 -13.12 12.76 -8.40
N HIS A 342 -13.08 13.34 -7.20
CA HIS A 342 -13.22 14.78 -6.93
C HIS A 342 -14.55 15.41 -7.39
N VAL A 343 -15.59 14.60 -7.56
CA VAL A 343 -16.95 15.07 -7.89
C VAL A 343 -17.70 15.48 -6.63
N LEU A 344 -17.46 14.77 -5.53
CA LEU A 344 -18.03 15.08 -4.22
C LEU A 344 -16.91 15.30 -3.19
N ARG A 345 -17.28 15.93 -2.08
CA ARG A 345 -16.47 15.99 -0.86
C ARG A 345 -17.38 15.79 0.35
N ALA A 346 -16.83 15.31 1.46
CA ALA A 346 -17.56 15.22 2.71
C ALA A 346 -17.87 16.61 3.25
N SER A 347 -18.99 16.73 3.93
CA SER A 347 -19.47 17.99 4.51
C SER A 347 -19.98 17.75 5.94
N GLU A 348 -19.74 18.70 6.82
CA GLU A 348 -20.28 18.67 8.20
C GLU A 348 -21.81 18.81 8.25
N LYS A 349 -22.39 19.52 7.26
CA LYS A 349 -23.83 19.82 7.20
C LYS A 349 -24.61 18.72 6.49
N CYS A 350 -24.10 18.27 5.35
CA CYS A 350 -24.67 17.19 4.57
C CYS A 350 -23.57 16.13 4.46
N ARG A 351 -23.90 14.84 4.51
CA ARG A 351 -22.92 13.76 4.44
C ARG A 351 -21.92 13.93 3.27
N TYR A 352 -22.38 14.51 2.15
CA TYR A 352 -21.58 14.84 0.96
C TYR A 352 -22.08 16.12 0.30
N GLU A 353 -21.19 16.90 -0.30
CA GLU A 353 -21.53 18.06 -1.12
C GLU A 353 -20.72 18.06 -2.43
N MET A 354 -21.28 18.64 -3.47
CA MET A 354 -20.55 18.90 -4.71
C MET A 354 -19.77 20.22 -4.57
N PRO A 355 -18.47 20.26 -4.94
CA PRO A 355 -17.72 21.52 -4.96
C PRO A 355 -18.46 22.59 -5.74
N LYS A 356 -18.64 23.77 -5.15
CA LYS A 356 -19.46 24.86 -5.73
C LYS A 356 -19.13 25.17 -7.19
N ARG A 357 -17.87 25.09 -7.55
CA ARG A 357 -17.39 25.35 -8.91
C ARG A 357 -17.83 24.29 -9.93
N LEU A 358 -18.19 23.09 -9.48
CA LEU A 358 -18.69 22.00 -10.34
C LEU A 358 -20.21 21.99 -10.49
N VAL A 359 -20.94 22.63 -9.58
CA VAL A 359 -22.40 22.54 -9.51
C VAL A 359 -23.06 23.03 -10.82
N GLU A 360 -22.77 24.23 -11.24
CA GLU A 360 -23.40 24.81 -12.43
C GLU A 360 -22.99 24.12 -13.74
N PRO A 361 -21.68 23.86 -14.00
CA PRO A 361 -21.26 23.05 -15.14
C PRO A 361 -21.89 21.65 -15.16
N PHE A 362 -22.03 21.00 -14.00
CA PHE A 362 -22.71 19.72 -13.88
C PHE A 362 -24.20 19.80 -14.27
N LEU A 363 -24.94 20.75 -13.71
CA LEU A 363 -26.39 20.89 -13.96
C LEU A 363 -26.67 21.25 -15.42
N ARG A 364 -25.87 22.10 -16.06
CA ARG A 364 -26.00 22.43 -17.49
C ARG A 364 -25.81 21.18 -18.36
N ARG A 365 -24.84 20.34 -18.05
CA ARG A 365 -24.48 19.20 -18.90
C ARG A 365 -25.30 17.93 -18.59
N ALA A 366 -25.87 17.82 -17.41
CA ALA A 366 -26.77 16.71 -17.05
C ALA A 366 -28.02 16.59 -17.94
N ALA A 367 -28.22 17.56 -18.86
CA ALA A 367 -29.34 17.59 -19.80
C ALA A 367 -29.09 16.88 -21.15
N GLY A 368 -27.94 16.32 -21.39
CA GLY A 368 -27.68 15.49 -22.60
C GLY A 368 -26.24 15.44 -23.05
N VAL A 369 -25.66 14.27 -23.23
CA VAL A 369 -24.82 13.76 -24.32
C VAL A 369 -23.94 12.55 -23.87
N PRO A 370 -23.70 11.53 -24.73
CA PRO A 370 -23.01 10.29 -24.41
C PRO A 370 -21.48 10.42 -24.46
N ALA A 371 -20.81 9.68 -23.61
CA ALA A 371 -19.36 9.61 -23.56
C ALA A 371 -18.83 8.33 -24.22
N PRO A 372 -17.63 8.36 -24.80
CA PRO A 372 -16.85 7.16 -24.92
C PRO A 372 -15.50 7.29 -24.20
N MET A 373 -15.09 6.28 -23.43
CA MET A 373 -13.71 5.80 -23.44
C MET A 373 -13.53 4.48 -22.70
N VAL A 374 -12.73 3.60 -23.28
CA VAL A 374 -12.33 2.31 -22.75
C VAL A 374 -11.40 2.55 -21.56
N ALA A 375 -11.90 2.41 -20.33
CA ALA A 375 -11.04 2.33 -19.16
C ALA A 375 -10.29 1.00 -19.18
N ASP A 376 -9.02 0.99 -18.76
CA ASP A 376 -8.30 -0.25 -18.48
C ASP A 376 -9.06 -1.04 -17.41
N ARG A 377 -9.79 -2.09 -17.84
CA ARG A 377 -10.64 -2.92 -16.98
C ARG A 377 -9.87 -3.53 -15.83
N LEU A 378 -8.63 -3.92 -16.07
CA LEU A 378 -7.78 -4.52 -15.05
C LEU A 378 -7.32 -3.50 -14.00
N ALA A 379 -7.09 -2.25 -14.40
CA ALA A 379 -6.82 -1.17 -13.44
C ALA A 379 -8.04 -0.91 -12.55
N VAL A 380 -9.25 -0.91 -13.13
CA VAL A 380 -10.50 -0.75 -12.37
C VAL A 380 -10.71 -1.93 -11.43
N ALA A 381 -10.53 -3.17 -11.92
CA ALA A 381 -10.66 -4.38 -11.10
C ALA A 381 -9.68 -4.39 -9.92
N THR A 382 -8.43 -4.03 -10.17
CA THR A 382 -7.40 -3.92 -9.12
C THR A 382 -7.77 -2.85 -8.08
N ALA A 383 -8.20 -1.67 -8.51
CA ALA A 383 -8.62 -0.61 -7.60
C ALA A 383 -9.85 -1.02 -6.76
N ALA A 384 -10.82 -1.71 -7.38
CA ALA A 384 -12.01 -2.22 -6.70
C ALA A 384 -11.66 -3.30 -5.65
N LEU A 385 -10.72 -4.20 -5.96
CA LEU A 385 -10.23 -5.22 -5.03
C LEU A 385 -9.64 -4.56 -3.77
N HIS A 386 -8.73 -3.58 -3.94
CA HIS A 386 -8.12 -2.87 -2.81
C HIS A 386 -9.13 -2.11 -1.94
N LYS A 387 -10.28 -1.73 -2.49
CA LYS A 387 -11.37 -1.06 -1.76
C LYS A 387 -12.37 -2.02 -1.12
N GLY A 388 -12.18 -3.32 -1.29
CA GLY A 388 -13.12 -4.33 -0.82
C GLY A 388 -14.42 -4.40 -1.63
N TRP A 389 -14.45 -3.83 -2.84
CA TRP A 389 -15.60 -3.89 -3.76
C TRP A 389 -15.53 -5.16 -4.62
N PHE A 390 -15.63 -6.29 -3.95
CA PHE A 390 -15.33 -7.60 -4.53
C PHE A 390 -16.18 -7.93 -5.75
N ASP A 391 -17.46 -7.57 -5.75
CA ASP A 391 -18.37 -7.86 -6.89
C ASP A 391 -18.02 -7.01 -8.12
N VAL A 392 -17.55 -5.77 -7.90
CA VAL A 392 -17.07 -4.89 -8.97
C VAL A 392 -15.77 -5.43 -9.55
N ALA A 393 -14.80 -5.78 -8.68
CA ALA A 393 -13.53 -6.35 -9.10
C ALA A 393 -13.72 -7.64 -9.90
N GLU A 394 -14.57 -8.54 -9.44
CA GLU A 394 -14.88 -9.81 -10.09
C GLU A 394 -15.50 -9.60 -11.47
N ARG A 395 -16.49 -8.70 -11.58
CA ARG A 395 -17.13 -8.39 -12.87
C ARG A 395 -16.12 -7.92 -13.89
N TYR A 396 -15.26 -6.91 -13.55
CA TYR A 396 -14.29 -6.38 -14.49
C TYR A 396 -13.21 -7.38 -14.85
N ALA A 397 -12.77 -8.24 -13.92
CA ALA A 397 -11.80 -9.30 -14.21
C ALA A 397 -12.41 -10.34 -15.17
N ARG A 398 -13.67 -10.75 -14.97
CA ARG A 398 -14.38 -11.68 -15.87
C ARG A 398 -14.69 -11.06 -17.24
N ASP A 399 -15.09 -9.79 -17.27
CA ASP A 399 -15.33 -9.07 -18.52
C ASP A 399 -14.05 -8.99 -19.36
N GLU A 400 -12.88 -8.79 -18.74
CA GLU A 400 -11.61 -8.79 -19.44
C GLU A 400 -11.32 -10.16 -20.07
N ILE A 401 -11.51 -11.25 -19.33
CA ILE A 401 -11.35 -12.61 -19.86
C ILE A 401 -12.28 -12.86 -21.06
N GLY A 402 -13.52 -12.35 -20.98
CA GLY A 402 -14.53 -12.47 -22.05
C GLY A 402 -14.13 -11.78 -23.36
N GLN A 403 -13.30 -10.75 -23.32
CA GLN A 403 -12.79 -10.03 -24.49
C GLN A 403 -11.67 -10.77 -25.25
N ARG A 404 -11.31 -11.98 -24.84
CA ARG A 404 -10.18 -12.76 -25.39
C ARG A 404 -8.85 -11.99 -25.37
N PRO A 405 -8.42 -11.52 -24.21
CA PRO A 405 -7.20 -10.74 -24.06
C PRO A 405 -5.96 -11.56 -24.41
N ASP A 406 -4.82 -10.89 -24.53
CA ASP A 406 -3.53 -11.56 -24.62
C ASP A 406 -3.23 -12.37 -23.33
N ASN A 407 -2.22 -13.23 -23.40
CA ASN A 407 -1.85 -14.09 -22.27
C ASN A 407 -1.54 -13.29 -21.00
N ARG A 408 -0.93 -12.11 -21.12
CA ARG A 408 -0.54 -11.27 -19.97
C ARG A 408 -1.74 -10.65 -19.30
N ALA A 409 -2.67 -10.08 -20.07
CA ALA A 409 -3.90 -9.49 -19.53
C ALA A 409 -4.81 -10.59 -18.94
N ARG A 410 -4.90 -11.76 -19.59
CA ARG A 410 -5.62 -12.91 -19.05
C ARG A 410 -5.03 -13.41 -17.74
N ALA A 411 -3.70 -13.58 -17.68
CA ALA A 411 -3.01 -13.98 -16.46
C ALA A 411 -3.28 -13.02 -15.30
N ARG A 412 -3.29 -11.71 -15.59
CA ARG A 412 -3.58 -10.67 -14.61
C ARG A 412 -5.02 -10.73 -14.11
N ALA A 413 -5.98 -10.96 -15.00
CA ALA A 413 -7.38 -11.13 -14.63
C ALA A 413 -7.59 -12.38 -13.75
N GLU A 414 -6.97 -13.50 -14.13
CA GLU A 414 -7.01 -14.74 -13.35
C GLU A 414 -6.35 -14.57 -11.97
N SER A 415 -5.24 -13.83 -11.87
CA SER A 415 -4.60 -13.51 -10.59
C SER A 415 -5.56 -12.73 -9.67
N LEU A 416 -6.26 -11.73 -10.20
CA LEU A 416 -7.26 -10.96 -9.46
C LEU A 416 -8.44 -11.82 -8.98
N LEU A 417 -8.91 -12.76 -9.81
CA LEU A 417 -9.95 -13.71 -9.41
C LEU A 417 -9.46 -14.66 -8.32
N GLY A 418 -8.19 -15.06 -8.38
CA GLY A 418 -7.54 -15.84 -7.33
C GLY A 418 -7.48 -15.09 -6.00
N ASP A 419 -7.10 -13.81 -6.03
CA ASP A 419 -7.09 -12.96 -4.83
C ASP A 419 -8.49 -12.79 -4.23
N LEU A 420 -9.51 -12.58 -5.08
CA LEU A 420 -10.90 -12.47 -4.66
C LEU A 420 -11.40 -13.75 -3.98
N ALA A 421 -11.12 -14.90 -4.60
CA ALA A 421 -11.50 -16.19 -4.05
C ALA A 421 -10.79 -16.44 -2.69
N TYR A 422 -9.50 -16.14 -2.60
CA TYR A 422 -8.72 -16.27 -1.36
C TYR A 422 -9.26 -15.38 -0.23
N LEU A 423 -9.58 -14.12 -0.53
CA LEU A 423 -10.16 -13.17 0.43
C LEU A 423 -11.58 -13.54 0.89
N ARG A 424 -12.30 -14.35 0.08
CA ARG A 424 -13.61 -14.93 0.43
C ARG A 424 -13.53 -16.29 1.11
N ASP A 425 -12.31 -16.74 1.43
CA ASP A 425 -12.05 -18.08 2.00
C ASP A 425 -12.41 -19.26 1.06
N ASP A 426 -12.57 -18.99 -0.24
CA ASP A 426 -12.76 -20.01 -1.28
C ASP A 426 -11.40 -20.43 -1.83
N VAL A 427 -10.71 -21.23 -1.03
CA VAL A 427 -9.31 -21.62 -1.28
C VAL A 427 -9.17 -22.54 -2.51
N ASP A 428 -10.18 -23.32 -2.84
CA ASP A 428 -10.14 -24.20 -4.03
C ASP A 428 -10.20 -23.38 -5.32
N SER A 429 -11.12 -22.43 -5.41
CA SER A 429 -11.18 -21.49 -6.54
C SER A 429 -9.91 -20.63 -6.62
N ALA A 430 -9.37 -20.20 -5.49
CA ALA A 430 -8.13 -19.45 -5.46
C ALA A 430 -6.95 -20.23 -6.08
N LEU A 431 -6.79 -21.51 -5.70
CA LEU A 431 -5.77 -22.39 -6.28
C LEU A 431 -5.94 -22.58 -7.79
N GLU A 432 -7.17 -22.74 -8.27
CA GLU A 432 -7.47 -22.91 -9.70
C GLU A 432 -7.09 -21.65 -10.50
N HIS A 433 -7.52 -20.49 -10.02
CA HIS A 433 -7.22 -19.21 -10.64
C HIS A 433 -5.72 -18.89 -10.63
N TYR A 434 -5.00 -19.10 -9.51
CA TYR A 434 -3.56 -18.90 -9.46
C TYR A 434 -2.78 -19.85 -10.36
N ARG A 435 -3.21 -21.13 -10.47
CA ARG A 435 -2.62 -22.08 -11.44
C ARG A 435 -2.82 -21.63 -12.88
N THR A 436 -4.01 -21.11 -13.18
CA THR A 436 -4.34 -20.60 -14.51
C THR A 436 -3.54 -19.35 -14.82
N ALA A 437 -3.42 -18.41 -13.88
CA ALA A 437 -2.56 -17.24 -14.01
C ALA A 437 -1.11 -17.62 -14.25
N ALA A 438 -0.56 -18.55 -13.48
CA ALA A 438 0.81 -19.02 -13.63
C ALA A 438 1.08 -19.63 -15.02
N ARG A 439 0.13 -20.42 -15.57
CA ARG A 439 0.24 -20.99 -16.93
C ARG A 439 0.26 -19.92 -18.02
N HIS A 440 -0.58 -18.88 -17.91
CA HIS A 440 -0.61 -17.79 -18.88
C HIS A 440 0.62 -16.89 -18.78
N TYR A 441 1.15 -16.65 -17.57
CA TYR A 441 2.43 -15.96 -17.40
C TYR A 441 3.60 -16.79 -17.94
N ASP A 442 3.62 -18.10 -17.72
CA ASP A 442 4.69 -18.99 -18.22
C ASP A 442 4.76 -19.01 -19.76
N ALA A 443 3.62 -18.77 -20.44
CA ALA A 443 3.55 -18.57 -21.88
C ALA A 443 4.00 -17.17 -22.35
N THR A 444 4.37 -16.26 -21.42
CA THR A 444 4.74 -14.87 -21.72
C THR A 444 6.24 -14.67 -21.43
N PRO A 445 7.08 -14.37 -22.45
CA PRO A 445 8.52 -14.16 -22.24
C PRO A 445 8.81 -13.10 -21.16
N GLY A 446 9.82 -13.36 -20.31
CA GLY A 446 10.24 -12.44 -19.26
C GLY A 446 9.34 -12.42 -18.03
N SER A 447 8.45 -13.40 -17.86
CA SER A 447 7.53 -13.49 -16.72
C SER A 447 7.97 -14.52 -15.67
N GLU A 448 9.18 -15.07 -15.73
CA GLU A 448 9.67 -16.13 -14.85
C GLU A 448 9.52 -15.78 -13.37
N GLN A 449 9.79 -14.52 -13.01
CA GLN A 449 9.68 -14.02 -11.65
C GLN A 449 8.22 -13.97 -11.18
N ILE A 450 7.30 -13.57 -12.06
CA ILE A 450 5.86 -13.52 -11.76
C ILE A 450 5.31 -14.93 -11.59
N VAL A 451 5.73 -15.86 -12.44
CA VAL A 451 5.38 -17.29 -12.34
C VAL A 451 5.87 -17.85 -10.99
N ALA A 452 7.12 -17.56 -10.61
CA ALA A 452 7.68 -18.00 -9.33
C ALA A 452 6.85 -17.48 -8.15
N THR A 453 6.39 -16.23 -8.19
CA THR A 453 5.54 -15.64 -7.16
C THR A 453 4.19 -16.37 -7.04
N HIS A 454 3.53 -16.70 -8.16
CA HIS A 454 2.28 -17.45 -8.17
C HIS A 454 2.45 -18.88 -7.66
N LEU A 455 3.54 -19.56 -8.08
CA LEU A 455 3.86 -20.88 -7.56
C LEU A 455 4.15 -20.87 -6.06
N THR A 456 4.74 -19.78 -5.55
CA THR A 456 4.95 -19.59 -4.11
C THR A 456 3.61 -19.45 -3.39
N ALA A 457 2.70 -18.63 -3.89
CA ALA A 457 1.36 -18.49 -3.33
C ALA A 457 0.59 -19.83 -3.28
N ILE A 458 0.66 -20.59 -4.38
CA ILE A 458 0.08 -21.95 -4.44
C ILE A 458 0.72 -22.86 -3.38
N GLY A 459 2.06 -22.82 -3.27
CA GLY A 459 2.80 -23.61 -2.30
C GLY A 459 2.44 -23.27 -0.86
N THR A 460 2.30 -21.99 -0.53
CA THR A 460 1.88 -21.52 0.80
C THR A 460 0.46 -21.98 1.14
N ILE A 461 -0.49 -21.86 0.21
CA ILE A 461 -1.87 -22.36 0.39
C ILE A 461 -1.86 -23.87 0.62
N LEU A 462 -1.06 -24.63 -0.12
CA LEU A 462 -0.97 -26.08 0.04
C LEU A 462 -0.36 -26.48 1.39
N LEU A 463 0.61 -25.71 1.91
CA LEU A 463 1.15 -25.89 3.26
C LEU A 463 0.07 -25.69 4.32
N ASP A 464 -0.71 -24.62 4.21
CA ASP A 464 -1.79 -24.31 5.14
C ASP A 464 -2.90 -25.39 5.14
N ARG A 465 -3.05 -26.12 4.03
CA ARG A 465 -3.97 -27.25 3.88
C ARG A 465 -3.38 -28.62 4.30
N GLY A 466 -2.13 -28.66 4.68
CA GLY A 466 -1.45 -29.92 5.01
C GLY A 466 -1.06 -30.76 3.78
N ALA A 467 -1.18 -30.24 2.56
CA ALA A 467 -0.77 -30.90 1.32
C ALA A 467 0.74 -30.70 1.08
N TYR A 468 1.54 -31.10 2.04
CA TYR A 468 2.96 -30.76 2.13
C TYR A 468 3.80 -31.20 0.93
N GLN A 469 3.55 -32.41 0.39
CA GLN A 469 4.31 -32.94 -0.76
C GLN A 469 4.04 -32.13 -2.02
N ASP A 470 2.79 -31.71 -2.24
CA ASP A 470 2.41 -30.86 -3.36
C ASP A 470 3.00 -29.47 -3.21
N ALA A 471 3.01 -28.94 -1.98
CA ALA A 471 3.66 -27.67 -1.66
C ALA A 471 5.15 -27.69 -2.03
N VAL A 472 5.89 -28.74 -1.65
CA VAL A 472 7.31 -28.91 -2.04
C VAL A 472 7.46 -28.86 -3.55
N THR A 473 6.60 -29.56 -4.29
CA THR A 473 6.67 -29.60 -5.76
C THR A 473 6.52 -28.21 -6.38
N GLN A 474 5.57 -27.42 -5.90
CA GLN A 474 5.33 -26.06 -6.40
C GLN A 474 6.48 -25.13 -6.00
N LEU A 475 6.94 -25.19 -4.78
CA LEU A 475 8.01 -24.33 -4.26
C LEU A 475 9.38 -24.68 -4.87
N GLU A 476 9.67 -25.95 -5.15
CA GLU A 476 10.85 -26.33 -5.95
C GLU A 476 10.78 -25.74 -7.35
N SER A 477 9.60 -25.76 -7.98
CA SER A 477 9.40 -25.14 -9.29
C SER A 477 9.57 -23.61 -9.25
N ALA A 478 9.10 -22.96 -8.19
CA ALA A 478 9.33 -21.53 -7.95
C ALA A 478 10.82 -21.22 -7.74
N ALA A 479 11.53 -22.01 -6.92
CA ALA A 479 12.94 -21.81 -6.62
C ALA A 479 13.88 -22.06 -7.83
N ARG A 480 13.44 -22.84 -8.83
CA ARG A 480 14.16 -22.97 -10.11
C ARG A 480 14.04 -21.72 -10.98
N ARG A 481 12.94 -20.97 -10.87
CA ARG A 481 12.66 -19.78 -11.69
C ARG A 481 13.16 -18.49 -11.04
N SER A 482 13.32 -18.47 -9.74
CA SER A 482 13.73 -17.29 -8.99
C SER A 482 14.79 -17.62 -7.93
N ARG A 483 15.74 -16.72 -7.76
CA ARG A 483 16.77 -16.81 -6.71
C ARG A 483 16.38 -16.07 -5.41
N GLU A 484 15.16 -15.60 -5.33
CA GLU A 484 14.70 -14.84 -4.18
C GLU A 484 14.79 -15.64 -2.87
N PRO A 485 15.40 -15.08 -1.82
CA PRO A 485 15.53 -15.75 -0.52
C PRO A 485 14.20 -16.18 0.08
N ALA A 486 13.17 -15.36 -0.05
CA ALA A 486 11.84 -15.66 0.50
C ALA A 486 11.24 -16.95 -0.07
N ILE A 487 11.42 -17.20 -1.38
CA ILE A 487 10.96 -18.45 -2.02
C ILE A 487 11.69 -19.66 -1.45
N ARG A 488 13.00 -19.53 -1.22
CA ARG A 488 13.78 -20.61 -0.60
C ARG A 488 13.44 -20.83 0.85
N THR A 489 13.07 -19.78 1.56
CA THR A 489 12.58 -19.88 2.94
C THR A 489 11.27 -20.65 2.99
N GLU A 490 10.30 -20.36 2.10
CA GLU A 490 9.06 -21.14 2.01
C GLU A 490 9.32 -22.60 1.60
N LEU A 491 10.24 -22.83 0.67
CA LEU A 491 10.65 -24.19 0.30
C LEU A 491 11.27 -24.95 1.51
N ALA A 492 12.09 -24.28 2.29
CA ALA A 492 12.67 -24.88 3.48
C ALA A 492 11.60 -25.26 4.51
N TRP A 493 10.59 -24.41 4.72
CA TRP A 493 9.44 -24.74 5.55
C TRP A 493 8.67 -25.94 4.99
N ALA A 494 8.41 -25.99 3.68
CA ALA A 494 7.73 -27.12 3.06
C ALA A 494 8.51 -28.43 3.25
N LEU A 495 9.83 -28.40 3.06
CA LEU A 495 10.70 -29.57 3.32
C LEU A 495 10.70 -29.97 4.79
N TRP A 496 10.67 -29.00 5.70
CA TRP A 496 10.53 -29.24 7.13
C TRP A 496 9.22 -29.95 7.47
N TYR A 497 8.09 -29.48 6.92
CA TYR A 497 6.77 -30.09 7.15
C TYR A 497 6.64 -31.51 6.57
N VAL A 498 7.37 -31.84 5.51
CA VAL A 498 7.46 -33.22 4.94
C VAL A 498 8.39 -34.11 5.77
N GLY A 499 9.14 -33.57 6.73
CA GLY A 499 10.15 -34.32 7.50
C GLY A 499 11.50 -34.46 6.80
N ARG A 500 11.77 -33.68 5.72
CA ARG A 500 13.08 -33.64 5.07
C ARG A 500 13.99 -32.62 5.75
N GLU A 501 14.33 -32.87 7.01
CA GLU A 501 15.04 -31.94 7.89
C GLU A 501 16.39 -31.43 7.34
N SER A 502 17.23 -32.34 6.84
CA SER A 502 18.51 -31.98 6.22
C SER A 502 18.31 -31.11 4.99
N GLY A 503 17.35 -31.47 4.12
CA GLY A 503 17.02 -30.69 2.93
C GLY A 503 16.56 -29.26 3.26
N ALA A 504 15.78 -29.08 4.32
CA ALA A 504 15.35 -27.75 4.75
C ALA A 504 16.55 -26.87 5.16
N VAL A 505 17.48 -27.41 5.95
CA VAL A 505 18.69 -26.69 6.37
C VAL A 505 19.61 -26.42 5.17
N ASP A 506 19.79 -27.40 4.26
CA ASP A 506 20.65 -27.26 3.07
C ASP A 506 20.17 -26.18 2.12
N VAL A 507 18.84 -26.05 1.95
CA VAL A 507 18.23 -24.97 1.13
C VAL A 507 18.53 -23.62 1.74
N LEU A 508 18.40 -23.44 3.07
CA LEU A 508 18.68 -22.18 3.76
C LEU A 508 20.20 -21.88 3.78
N ASP A 509 21.05 -22.87 4.00
CA ASP A 509 22.51 -22.72 3.90
C ASP A 509 22.94 -22.31 2.48
N SER A 510 22.28 -22.85 1.46
CA SER A 510 22.50 -22.44 0.05
C SER A 510 22.02 -21.01 -0.21
N ALA A 511 20.84 -20.67 0.29
CA ALA A 511 20.29 -19.33 0.15
C ALA A 511 21.21 -18.28 0.80
N MET A 512 21.74 -18.58 1.99
CA MET A 512 22.67 -17.71 2.69
C MET A 512 24.00 -17.51 1.96
N ARG A 513 24.54 -18.58 1.33
CA ARG A 513 25.75 -18.46 0.49
C ARG A 513 25.53 -17.58 -0.75
N GLN A 514 24.31 -17.54 -1.29
CA GLN A 514 24.00 -16.82 -2.53
C GLN A 514 23.57 -15.37 -2.29
N SER A 515 22.84 -15.10 -1.21
CA SER A 515 22.19 -13.81 -0.95
C SER A 515 22.71 -13.09 0.31
N GLY A 516 23.70 -13.71 1.00
CA GLY A 516 24.21 -13.20 2.24
C GLY A 516 23.32 -13.52 3.45
N GLU A 517 23.70 -12.95 4.59
CA GLU A 517 22.97 -13.09 5.86
C GLU A 517 21.73 -12.20 5.87
N ARG A 518 20.64 -12.72 5.31
CA ARG A 518 19.34 -12.04 5.26
C ARG A 518 18.51 -12.39 6.49
N PRO A 519 17.79 -11.42 7.10
CA PRO A 519 17.00 -11.67 8.31
C PRO A 519 15.99 -12.80 8.16
N GLU A 520 15.29 -12.88 7.01
CA GLU A 520 14.33 -13.94 6.73
C GLU A 520 14.95 -15.33 6.69
N ILE A 521 16.17 -15.46 6.13
CA ILE A 521 16.90 -16.74 6.08
C ILE A 521 17.40 -17.11 7.47
N LEU A 522 18.01 -16.15 8.20
CA LEU A 522 18.54 -16.36 9.53
C LEU A 522 17.43 -16.79 10.50
N ARG A 523 16.26 -16.11 10.42
CA ARG A 523 15.10 -16.43 11.23
C ARG A 523 14.60 -17.85 10.96
N ALA A 524 14.27 -18.18 9.73
CA ALA A 524 13.76 -19.49 9.38
C ALA A 524 14.76 -20.61 9.74
N ARG A 525 16.06 -20.40 9.47
CA ARG A 525 17.09 -21.38 9.82
C ARG A 525 17.27 -21.52 11.33
N GLY A 526 17.28 -20.41 12.05
CA GLY A 526 17.36 -20.40 13.50
C GLY A 526 16.17 -21.11 14.16
N GLU A 527 14.95 -20.91 13.66
CA GLU A 527 13.76 -21.57 14.13
C GLU A 527 13.81 -23.10 13.89
N ILE A 528 14.14 -23.54 12.67
CA ILE A 528 14.29 -24.95 12.34
C ILE A 528 15.43 -25.59 13.14
N LEU A 529 16.57 -24.93 13.30
CA LEU A 529 17.70 -25.43 14.10
C LEU A 529 17.37 -25.54 15.59
N SER A 530 16.54 -24.64 16.13
CA SER A 530 16.05 -24.75 17.51
C SER A 530 15.17 -25.98 17.69
N ASP A 531 14.26 -26.23 16.74
CA ASP A 531 13.41 -27.43 16.77
C ASP A 531 14.21 -28.73 16.64
N LEU A 532 15.31 -28.70 15.85
CA LEU A 532 16.28 -29.80 15.68
C LEU A 532 17.25 -29.97 16.85
N ALA A 533 17.09 -29.24 17.95
CA ALA A 533 17.98 -29.23 19.09
C ALA A 533 19.46 -28.99 18.75
N ARG A 534 19.72 -28.01 17.88
CA ARG A 534 21.06 -27.52 17.50
C ARG A 534 21.27 -26.08 18.02
N PRO A 535 21.34 -25.89 19.36
CA PRO A 535 21.20 -24.57 19.97
C PRO A 535 22.32 -23.58 19.61
N GLU A 536 23.59 -24.02 19.44
CA GLU A 536 24.68 -23.11 19.14
C GLU A 536 24.50 -22.43 17.78
N ARG A 537 24.13 -23.22 16.76
CA ARG A 537 23.85 -22.69 15.43
C ARG A 537 22.59 -21.81 15.42
N ALA A 538 21.54 -22.25 16.11
CA ALA A 538 20.31 -21.49 16.24
C ALA A 538 20.55 -20.12 16.89
N LEU A 539 21.28 -20.07 18.01
CA LEU A 539 21.63 -18.83 18.70
C LEU A 539 22.53 -17.92 17.85
N SER A 540 23.45 -18.50 17.05
CA SER A 540 24.28 -17.72 16.13
C SER A 540 23.44 -16.95 15.10
N ASP A 541 22.34 -17.55 14.63
CA ASP A 541 21.45 -16.92 13.65
C ASP A 541 20.48 -15.96 14.33
N LEU A 542 19.80 -16.41 15.37
CA LEU A 542 18.73 -15.65 16.02
C LEU A 542 19.23 -14.37 16.70
N ARG A 543 20.45 -14.35 17.25
CA ARG A 543 21.05 -13.12 17.79
C ARG A 543 21.29 -12.04 16.76
N LYS A 544 21.45 -12.40 15.48
CA LYS A 544 21.62 -11.43 14.39
C LYS A 544 20.32 -10.79 13.93
N VAL A 545 19.18 -11.31 14.39
CA VAL A 545 17.82 -10.81 14.05
C VAL A 545 17.09 -10.28 15.29
N GLU A 546 17.81 -9.93 16.34
CA GLU A 546 17.25 -9.21 17.49
C GLU A 546 16.92 -7.75 17.12
N PRO A 547 15.84 -7.17 17.68
CA PRO A 547 14.86 -7.77 18.59
C PRO A 547 13.93 -8.76 17.89
N HIS A 548 13.50 -9.81 18.63
CA HIS A 548 12.59 -10.83 18.09
C HIS A 548 11.14 -10.33 18.13
N GLU A 549 10.68 -9.75 17.07
CA GLU A 549 9.34 -9.17 16.97
C GLU A 549 8.24 -10.22 16.77
N GLN A 550 8.60 -11.38 16.19
CA GLN A 550 7.64 -12.46 15.98
C GLN A 550 7.63 -13.44 17.17
N PRO A 551 6.44 -13.77 17.72
CA PRO A 551 6.34 -14.73 18.82
C PRO A 551 6.98 -16.10 18.52
N SER A 552 6.88 -16.58 17.29
CA SER A 552 7.50 -17.83 16.84
C SER A 552 9.02 -17.78 16.93
N THR A 553 9.63 -16.70 16.45
CA THR A 553 11.09 -16.48 16.52
C THR A 553 11.56 -16.31 17.96
N GLN A 554 10.82 -15.55 18.77
CA GLN A 554 11.11 -15.36 20.18
C GLN A 554 11.05 -16.71 20.95
N ALA A 555 10.04 -17.55 20.68
CA ALA A 555 9.94 -18.86 21.28
C ALA A 555 11.07 -19.80 20.83
N ALA A 556 11.51 -19.71 19.58
CA ALA A 556 12.66 -20.48 19.07
C ALA A 556 13.97 -20.05 19.74
N TYR A 557 14.17 -18.74 19.93
CA TYR A 557 15.30 -18.20 20.67
C TYR A 557 15.31 -18.65 22.13
N ALA A 558 14.15 -18.59 22.80
CA ALA A 558 13.99 -19.09 24.15
C ALA A 558 14.32 -20.60 24.24
N LEU A 559 13.84 -21.39 23.27
CA LEU A 559 14.15 -22.83 23.21
C LEU A 559 15.66 -23.09 23.03
N ALA A 560 16.31 -22.33 22.13
CA ALA A 560 17.75 -22.47 21.93
C ALA A 560 18.56 -22.10 23.19
N LEU A 561 18.14 -21.07 23.94
CA LEU A 561 18.73 -20.72 25.24
C LEU A 561 18.55 -21.85 26.25
N ALA A 562 17.34 -22.44 26.35
CA ALA A 562 17.08 -23.53 27.27
C ALA A 562 17.98 -24.76 26.98
N LEU A 563 18.06 -25.12 25.69
CA LEU A 563 18.88 -26.27 25.23
C LEU A 563 20.39 -26.01 25.35
N SER A 564 20.83 -24.76 25.42
CA SER A 564 22.23 -24.39 25.68
C SER A 564 22.56 -24.32 27.17
N GLY A 565 21.58 -24.54 28.07
CA GLY A 565 21.75 -24.52 29.53
C GLY A 565 21.41 -23.21 30.21
N ASP A 566 21.08 -22.13 29.49
CA ASP A 566 20.68 -20.83 30.09
C ASP A 566 19.16 -20.80 30.33
N VAL A 567 18.70 -21.72 31.18
CA VAL A 567 17.26 -21.95 31.44
C VAL A 567 16.57 -20.70 32.01
N ARG A 568 17.29 -19.91 32.84
CA ARG A 568 16.69 -18.72 33.45
C ARG A 568 16.34 -17.66 32.37
N LYS A 569 17.30 -17.33 31.52
CA LYS A 569 17.03 -16.39 30.40
C LYS A 569 16.02 -16.95 29.40
N ALA A 570 16.03 -18.26 29.19
CA ALA A 570 15.06 -18.92 28.32
C ALA A 570 13.62 -18.68 28.79
N VAL A 571 13.34 -18.85 30.08
CA VAL A 571 12.01 -18.64 30.65
C VAL A 571 11.60 -17.15 30.55
N GLU A 572 12.54 -16.22 30.78
CA GLU A 572 12.31 -14.78 30.64
C GLU A 572 12.03 -14.37 29.17
N ALA A 573 12.63 -15.09 28.22
CA ALA A 573 12.49 -14.82 26.78
C ALA A 573 11.25 -15.46 26.14
N VAL A 574 10.47 -16.30 26.85
CA VAL A 574 9.24 -16.88 26.29
C VAL A 574 8.23 -15.75 25.97
N PRO A 575 7.65 -15.70 24.74
CA PRO A 575 6.68 -14.68 24.39
C PRO A 575 5.40 -14.78 25.22
N ARG A 576 4.61 -13.71 25.23
CA ARG A 576 3.25 -13.76 25.77
C ARG A 576 2.41 -14.71 24.91
N LEU A 577 1.85 -15.72 25.53
CA LEU A 577 1.04 -16.75 24.87
C LEU A 577 -0.45 -16.45 25.09
N ASP A 578 -1.18 -16.24 24.02
CA ASP A 578 -2.62 -16.02 23.99
C ASP A 578 -3.38 -17.22 23.38
N VAL A 579 -4.67 -17.05 23.14
CA VAL A 579 -5.54 -18.11 22.56
C VAL A 579 -5.18 -18.36 21.10
N ASP A 580 -4.71 -17.32 20.40
CA ASP A 580 -4.41 -17.34 18.98
C ASP A 580 -2.93 -17.71 18.68
N SER A 581 -2.14 -18.03 19.70
CA SER A 581 -0.73 -18.46 19.52
C SER A 581 -0.64 -19.74 18.69
N ASP A 582 0.23 -19.73 17.67
CA ASP A 582 0.41 -20.87 16.76
C ASP A 582 0.98 -22.13 17.46
N ALA A 583 0.74 -23.28 16.85
CA ALA A 583 1.11 -24.58 17.42
C ALA A 583 2.62 -24.73 17.66
N ALA A 584 3.47 -24.21 16.77
CA ALA A 584 4.92 -24.30 16.90
C ALA A 584 5.44 -23.42 18.05
N THR A 585 4.92 -22.20 18.18
CA THR A 585 5.23 -21.29 19.29
C THR A 585 4.85 -21.91 20.64
N LEU A 586 3.64 -22.48 20.73
CA LEU A 586 3.19 -23.16 21.95
C LEU A 586 4.08 -24.35 22.30
N LEU A 587 4.47 -25.19 21.34
CA LEU A 587 5.32 -26.35 21.56
C LEU A 587 6.75 -25.94 21.94
N ARG A 588 7.33 -24.95 21.33
CA ARG A 588 8.65 -24.41 21.72
C ARG A 588 8.62 -23.90 23.16
N ALA A 589 7.59 -23.16 23.54
CA ALA A 589 7.39 -22.73 24.92
C ALA A 589 7.21 -23.92 25.87
N ALA A 590 6.46 -24.96 25.48
CA ALA A 590 6.32 -26.20 26.27
C ALA A 590 7.68 -26.87 26.52
N ARG A 591 8.54 -26.95 25.51
CA ARG A 591 9.89 -27.52 25.64
C ARG A 591 10.77 -26.67 26.57
N VAL A 592 10.69 -25.33 26.51
CA VAL A 592 11.38 -24.43 27.46
C VAL A 592 10.92 -24.72 28.90
N MET A 593 9.60 -24.89 29.15
CA MET A 593 9.08 -25.19 30.49
C MET A 593 9.54 -26.55 30.97
N LYS A 594 9.67 -27.55 30.08
CA LYS A 594 10.24 -28.85 30.42
C LYS A 594 11.69 -28.76 30.89
N GLU A 595 12.54 -28.04 30.15
CA GLU A 595 13.94 -27.81 30.55
C GLU A 595 14.04 -27.01 31.89
N ALA A 596 13.02 -26.20 32.19
CA ALA A 596 12.92 -25.50 33.48
C ALA A 596 12.35 -26.35 34.63
N GLY A 597 12.06 -27.63 34.42
CA GLY A 597 11.48 -28.52 35.41
C GLY A 597 10.00 -28.22 35.72
N ARG A 598 9.30 -27.50 34.86
CA ARG A 598 7.88 -27.12 35.01
C ARG A 598 6.98 -28.07 34.25
N ASP A 599 6.99 -29.37 34.63
CA ASP A 599 6.36 -30.45 33.85
C ASP A 599 4.86 -30.24 33.60
N SER A 600 4.10 -29.81 34.62
CA SER A 600 2.66 -29.56 34.47
C SER A 600 2.34 -28.41 33.48
N GLU A 601 3.18 -27.38 33.42
CA GLU A 601 3.02 -26.28 32.49
C GLU A 601 3.43 -26.70 31.07
N ALA A 602 4.52 -27.46 30.95
CA ALA A 602 4.97 -28.04 29.69
C ALA A 602 3.88 -28.92 29.05
N SER A 603 3.29 -29.83 29.83
CA SER A 603 2.21 -30.73 29.36
C SER A 603 0.98 -29.93 28.92
N ARG A 604 0.56 -28.92 29.71
CA ARG A 604 -0.57 -28.07 29.35
C ARG A 604 -0.35 -27.31 28.02
N LEU A 605 0.84 -26.73 27.82
CA LEU A 605 1.19 -26.04 26.59
C LEU A 605 1.29 -27.01 25.40
N ALA A 606 1.84 -28.23 25.61
CA ALA A 606 1.91 -29.25 24.58
C ALA A 606 0.51 -29.73 24.14
N CYS A 607 -0.44 -29.88 25.08
CA CYS A 607 -1.84 -30.17 24.77
C CYS A 607 -2.45 -29.05 23.89
N ARG A 608 -2.25 -27.79 24.29
CA ARG A 608 -2.72 -26.65 23.49
C ARG A 608 -2.11 -26.62 22.09
N ALA A 609 -0.81 -26.94 21.98
CA ALA A 609 -0.11 -26.98 20.67
C ALA A 609 -0.70 -28.08 19.77
N ARG A 610 -0.98 -29.28 20.34
CA ARG A 610 -1.59 -30.38 19.60
C ARG A 610 -3.03 -30.10 19.17
N ASP A 611 -3.81 -29.44 20.03
CA ASP A 611 -5.22 -29.16 19.81
C ASP A 611 -5.43 -27.81 19.05
N SER A 612 -4.36 -27.12 18.72
CA SER A 612 -4.41 -25.85 17.98
C SER A 612 -5.04 -26.07 16.60
N ARG A 613 -6.09 -25.28 16.31
CA ARG A 613 -6.78 -25.26 15.01
C ARG A 613 -6.21 -24.22 14.05
N GLY A 614 -4.97 -23.77 14.30
CA GLY A 614 -4.27 -22.84 13.39
C GLY A 614 -4.15 -23.39 11.97
N ARG A 615 -3.92 -22.51 11.01
CA ARG A 615 -3.82 -22.89 9.58
C ARG A 615 -2.72 -23.92 9.32
N ARG A 616 -1.61 -23.88 10.08
CA ARG A 616 -0.51 -24.85 9.95
C ARG A 616 -0.47 -25.75 11.18
N PRO A 617 -0.96 -26.99 11.08
CA PRO A 617 -0.83 -27.97 12.16
C PRO A 617 0.66 -28.32 12.40
N LEU A 618 0.97 -28.90 13.57
CA LEU A 618 2.33 -29.36 13.84
C LEU A 618 2.79 -30.38 12.79
N PRO A 619 4.02 -30.24 12.27
CA PRO A 619 4.60 -31.26 11.42
C PRO A 619 4.74 -32.59 12.20
N PRO A 620 4.75 -33.76 11.52
CA PRO A 620 4.73 -35.08 12.17
C PRO A 620 5.82 -35.25 13.24
N GLN A 621 7.04 -34.76 13.01
CA GLN A 621 8.15 -34.83 13.95
C GLN A 621 7.90 -33.99 15.21
N LEU A 622 7.23 -32.85 15.11
CA LEU A 622 6.89 -32.01 16.26
C LEU A 622 5.64 -32.53 16.99
N THR A 623 4.71 -33.17 16.30
CA THR A 623 3.58 -33.87 16.93
C THR A 623 4.07 -34.95 17.87
N ALA A 624 5.04 -35.78 17.45
CA ALA A 624 5.67 -36.79 18.32
C ALA A 624 6.40 -36.17 19.53
N ALA A 625 6.94 -34.95 19.38
CA ALA A 625 7.55 -34.22 20.51
C ALA A 625 6.48 -33.73 21.51
N ALA A 626 5.35 -33.24 21.01
CA ALA A 626 4.22 -32.84 21.86
C ALA A 626 3.65 -34.03 22.64
N ASP A 627 3.44 -35.16 21.98
CA ASP A 627 2.91 -36.41 22.64
C ASP A 627 3.82 -36.88 23.75
N ARG A 628 5.15 -36.81 23.58
CA ARG A 628 6.10 -37.13 24.64
C ARG A 628 5.95 -36.24 25.87
N LEU A 629 5.75 -34.93 25.67
CA LEU A 629 5.57 -33.97 26.77
C LEU A 629 4.22 -34.18 27.50
N ILE A 630 3.19 -34.64 26.79
CA ILE A 630 1.88 -34.96 27.36
C ILE A 630 1.93 -36.25 28.19
N GLY A 631 2.65 -37.26 27.70
CA GLY A 631 2.75 -38.57 28.35
C GLY A 631 3.70 -38.64 29.56
N THR A 632 4.44 -37.57 29.86
CA THR A 632 5.38 -37.50 30.99
C THR A 632 4.84 -36.72 32.20
N ALA A 633 3.58 -36.28 32.18
CA ALA A 633 2.92 -35.51 33.26
C ALA A 633 2.12 -36.42 34.21
#